data_d3971b1a32196e61a5dfb7f6f7847a2a
#
_entry.id   d3971b1a32196e61a5dfb7f6f7847a2a
#
_cell.length_a   1.000
_cell.length_b   1.000
_cell.length_c   1.000
_cell.angle_alpha   90.00
_cell.angle_beta   90.00
_cell.angle_gamma   90.00
#
_symmetry.space_group_name_H-M   'P 1'
#
loop_
_entity.id
_entity.type
_entity.pdbx_description
1 polymer ?
#
loop_
_entity_poly.entity_id
_entity_poly.type
_entity_poly.pdbx_seq_one_letter_code
_entity_poly.pdbx_strand_id
1 'polypeptide(L)'
;MITPTARPDRQDDIQKYPRSPGYCSPEHCVIRIEHLTKTFKDKQRTVIAVDDVTFDVKRGEIFGLLGPNGAGKSTLIRILTTLLRPTSGTAFVGDFEITRDPEKIRSIIGVCPQNSTLDNELTAYDNLEFYGKLEDVDDRILPDRIRELLKMVGLTDRAHMKVQTFSGGMKRKLEIVRAFIHRPLILFLDEPTIGLDPESRREVWQQIETLNKENTTIILTTHYMDEAEKLCGRIAFVDRGRLISLDTMDNLRLLLPAGDLIEITFDQMDDRVLAAIRAHNLVISAEVKEQRLFITAKNGNTILPAVLAIFERYSVTMSAISIRSPSLEDVFIHLTGKNLSDSGGSDTSHGTGWVPVSGERSGF
;
A
#
# COMPACT_ATOMS: atom_id res chain seq x y z
N MET A 1 7.97 42.60 24.95
CA MET A 1 8.99 41.98 24.08
C MET A 1 9.14 40.54 24.53
N ILE A 2 8.49 39.62 23.85
CA ILE A 2 8.64 38.18 24.11
C ILE A 2 9.59 37.68 23.01
N THR A 3 10.79 37.32 23.41
CA THR A 3 11.80 36.71 22.56
C THR A 3 11.28 35.36 22.04
N PRO A 4 11.38 35.07 20.74
CA PRO A 4 11.03 33.74 20.22
C PRO A 4 12.07 32.74 20.73
N THR A 5 11.64 31.77 21.51
CA THR A 5 12.47 30.63 21.91
C THR A 5 12.79 29.81 20.68
N ALA A 6 14.08 29.73 20.36
CA ALA A 6 14.62 28.84 19.34
C ALA A 6 14.16 27.42 19.65
N ARG A 7 13.72 26.69 18.60
CA ARG A 7 13.42 25.25 18.71
C ARG A 7 14.66 24.53 19.24
N PRO A 8 14.55 23.63 20.22
CA PRO A 8 15.70 22.86 20.70
C PRO A 8 16.25 21.98 19.57
N ASP A 9 17.56 21.87 19.55
CA ASP A 9 18.31 21.04 18.60
C ASP A 9 17.82 19.60 18.69
N ARG A 10 17.45 19.02 17.53
CA ARG A 10 16.71 17.75 17.40
C ARG A 10 17.51 16.50 17.81
N GLN A 11 18.74 16.63 18.25
CA GLN A 11 19.62 15.47 18.52
C GLN A 11 19.69 15.00 19.98
N ASP A 12 19.29 15.80 20.96
CA ASP A 12 19.56 15.50 22.38
C ASP A 12 18.46 14.74 23.13
N ASP A 13 17.24 14.60 22.59
CA ASP A 13 16.13 13.92 23.28
C ASP A 13 16.01 12.40 23.06
N ILE A 14 16.93 11.80 22.28
CA ILE A 14 16.83 10.40 21.79
C ILE A 14 17.19 9.33 22.84
N GLN A 15 17.80 9.67 23.97
CA GLN A 15 18.50 8.69 24.84
C GLN A 15 17.74 8.20 26.09
N LYS A 16 16.47 8.52 26.32
CA LYS A 16 15.88 8.37 27.69
C LYS A 16 14.93 7.19 27.94
N TYR A 17 14.68 6.25 27.02
CA TYR A 17 13.69 5.18 27.27
C TYR A 17 14.22 3.76 27.07
N PRO A 18 13.92 2.81 28.02
CA PRO A 18 14.35 1.41 27.94
C PRO A 18 13.61 0.65 26.82
N ARG A 19 14.33 -0.19 26.08
CA ARG A 19 13.93 -0.89 24.86
C ARG A 19 13.50 -2.33 25.16
N SER A 20 12.42 -2.80 24.51
CA SER A 20 12.05 -4.22 24.47
C SER A 20 12.88 -4.96 23.40
N PRO A 21 13.32 -6.21 23.64
CA PRO A 21 14.15 -6.95 22.69
C PRO A 21 13.34 -7.45 21.49
N GLY A 22 13.87 -7.24 20.27
CA GLY A 22 13.35 -7.82 19.03
C GLY A 22 12.94 -6.84 17.94
N TYR A 23 13.00 -5.54 18.18
CA TYR A 23 12.64 -4.51 17.17
C TYR A 23 13.88 -3.82 16.60
N CYS A 24 13.71 -3.31 15.38
CA CYS A 24 14.66 -2.44 14.73
C CYS A 24 15.16 -1.35 15.69
N SER A 25 16.45 -1.01 15.65
CA SER A 25 16.97 0.08 16.48
C SER A 25 16.28 1.40 16.10
N PRO A 26 16.04 2.34 17.06
CA PRO A 26 15.42 3.64 16.79
C PRO A 26 16.13 4.46 15.70
N GLU A 27 17.41 4.21 15.48
CA GLU A 27 18.19 4.82 14.40
C GLU A 27 17.66 4.42 13.01
N HIS A 28 16.96 3.29 12.88
CA HIS A 28 16.49 2.72 11.61
C HIS A 28 14.97 2.70 11.47
N CYS A 29 14.21 2.73 12.56
CA CYS A 29 12.74 2.71 12.53
C CYS A 29 12.15 4.06 12.86
N VAL A 30 11.10 4.44 12.11
CA VAL A 30 10.38 5.69 12.33
C VAL A 30 8.95 5.46 12.83
N ILE A 31 8.40 4.27 12.63
CA ILE A 31 7.13 3.83 13.23
C ILE A 31 7.35 2.44 13.83
N ARG A 32 6.80 2.24 15.03
CA ARG A 32 6.75 0.94 15.71
C ARG A 32 5.36 0.74 16.29
N ILE A 33 4.75 -0.38 16.00
CA ILE A 33 3.41 -0.76 16.43
C ILE A 33 3.51 -2.04 17.25
N GLU A 34 2.93 -2.06 18.44
CA GLU A 34 3.00 -3.15 19.39
C GLU A 34 1.60 -3.57 19.85
N HIS A 35 1.16 -4.74 19.40
CA HIS A 35 -0.11 -5.36 19.80
C HIS A 35 -1.32 -4.43 19.70
N LEU A 36 -1.36 -3.62 18.63
CA LEU A 36 -2.35 -2.57 18.45
C LEU A 36 -3.72 -3.16 18.12
N THR A 37 -4.72 -2.78 18.91
CA THR A 37 -6.09 -3.23 18.70
C THR A 37 -7.05 -2.05 18.72
N LYS A 38 -8.03 -2.07 17.82
CA LYS A 38 -9.14 -1.10 17.80
C LYS A 38 -10.47 -1.79 17.62
N THR A 39 -11.32 -1.64 18.61
CA THR A 39 -12.69 -2.14 18.62
C THR A 39 -13.67 -0.97 18.66
N PHE A 40 -14.63 -0.99 17.76
CA PHE A 40 -15.79 -0.10 17.82
C PHE A 40 -16.97 -0.87 18.41
N LYS A 41 -17.60 -0.27 19.41
CA LYS A 41 -18.81 -0.83 20.06
C LYS A 41 -20.00 0.06 19.72
N ASP A 42 -21.00 -0.50 19.08
CA ASP A 42 -22.32 0.08 18.95
C ASP A 42 -23.30 -0.75 19.77
N LYS A 43 -24.51 -0.19 20.04
CA LYS A 43 -25.53 -0.84 20.90
C LYS A 43 -25.87 -2.29 20.50
N GLN A 44 -25.64 -2.66 19.24
CA GLN A 44 -26.01 -3.97 18.69
C GLN A 44 -24.82 -4.80 18.16
N ARG A 45 -23.65 -4.19 17.95
CA ARG A 45 -22.50 -4.88 17.33
C ARG A 45 -21.17 -4.40 17.89
N THR A 46 -20.25 -5.34 17.99
CA THR A 46 -18.83 -5.06 18.24
C THR A 46 -18.06 -5.37 16.98
N VAL A 47 -17.36 -4.37 16.43
CA VAL A 47 -16.51 -4.53 15.23
C VAL A 47 -15.07 -4.32 15.63
N ILE A 48 -14.24 -5.33 15.40
CA ILE A 48 -12.79 -5.25 15.59
C ILE A 48 -12.21 -4.76 14.25
N ALA A 49 -11.78 -3.51 14.21
CA ALA A 49 -11.25 -2.90 12.98
C ALA A 49 -9.73 -3.05 12.84
N VAL A 50 -9.02 -3.22 13.97
CA VAL A 50 -7.59 -3.57 14.05
C VAL A 50 -7.47 -4.60 15.16
N ASP A 51 -6.85 -5.74 14.90
CA ASP A 51 -6.80 -6.92 15.76
C ASP A 51 -5.35 -7.38 15.93
N ASP A 52 -4.76 -7.01 17.07
CA ASP A 52 -3.42 -7.42 17.50
C ASP A 52 -2.31 -7.20 16.44
N VAL A 53 -2.27 -6.00 15.84
CA VAL A 53 -1.32 -5.66 14.79
C VAL A 53 0.01 -5.24 15.41
N THR A 54 1.10 -5.86 14.92
CA THR A 54 2.49 -5.59 15.34
C THR A 54 3.40 -5.54 14.13
N PHE A 55 4.06 -4.40 13.87
CA PHE A 55 5.11 -4.24 12.85
C PHE A 55 5.89 -2.93 13.03
N ASP A 56 6.95 -2.77 12.24
CA ASP A 56 7.76 -1.56 12.17
C ASP A 56 7.83 -0.98 10.75
N VAL A 57 8.11 0.34 10.65
CA VAL A 57 8.40 1.04 9.41
C VAL A 57 9.78 1.69 9.52
N LYS A 58 10.62 1.44 8.51
CA LYS A 58 11.98 1.98 8.48
C LYS A 58 11.99 3.44 8.03
N ARG A 59 12.99 4.19 8.49
CA ARG A 59 13.17 5.59 8.09
C ARG A 59 13.51 5.68 6.59
N GLY A 60 12.83 6.60 5.88
CA GLY A 60 13.08 6.88 4.46
C GLY A 60 12.51 5.86 3.48
N GLU A 61 11.82 4.80 3.94
CA GLU A 61 11.16 3.88 3.00
C GLU A 61 9.80 4.39 2.54
N ILE A 62 9.34 3.90 1.38
CA ILE A 62 7.93 3.92 1.00
C ILE A 62 7.32 2.58 1.45
N PHE A 63 6.42 2.64 2.40
CA PHE A 63 5.79 1.48 3.02
C PHE A 63 4.32 1.38 2.61
N GLY A 64 3.91 0.22 2.09
CA GLY A 64 2.55 -0.04 1.63
C GLY A 64 1.71 -0.80 2.67
N LEU A 65 0.51 -0.28 2.95
CA LEU A 65 -0.55 -1.02 3.63
C LEU A 65 -1.57 -1.47 2.57
N LEU A 66 -1.52 -2.73 2.19
CA LEU A 66 -2.31 -3.30 1.12
C LEU A 66 -3.41 -4.21 1.67
N GLY A 67 -4.60 -4.13 1.11
CA GLY A 67 -5.72 -4.98 1.52
C GLY A 67 -7.07 -4.47 1.00
N PRO A 68 -8.13 -5.28 1.12
CA PRO A 68 -9.46 -4.91 0.62
C PRO A 68 -10.07 -3.74 1.38
N ASN A 69 -11.17 -3.22 0.84
CA ASN A 69 -11.97 -2.21 1.52
C ASN A 69 -12.52 -2.79 2.84
N GLY A 70 -12.44 -2.01 3.93
CA GLY A 70 -12.84 -2.48 5.25
C GLY A 70 -11.80 -3.35 5.98
N ALA A 71 -10.61 -3.61 5.42
CA ALA A 71 -9.55 -4.37 6.07
C ALA A 71 -8.94 -3.72 7.33
N GLY A 72 -9.25 -2.43 7.59
CA GLY A 72 -8.72 -1.71 8.76
C GLY A 72 -7.61 -0.70 8.44
N LYS A 73 -7.18 -0.56 7.18
CA LYS A 73 -6.08 0.33 6.74
C LYS A 73 -6.25 1.78 7.21
N SER A 74 -7.36 2.43 6.84
CA SER A 74 -7.62 3.82 7.24
C SER A 74 -7.82 3.98 8.75
N THR A 75 -8.33 2.95 9.44
CA THR A 75 -8.41 2.94 10.91
C THR A 75 -7.00 2.96 11.52
N LEU A 76 -6.09 2.15 10.99
CA LEU A 76 -4.69 2.12 11.42
C LEU A 76 -4.01 3.47 11.20
N ILE A 77 -4.15 4.07 10.00
CA ILE A 77 -3.65 5.42 9.74
C ILE A 77 -4.21 6.43 10.74
N ARG A 78 -5.52 6.44 11.00
CA ARG A 78 -6.12 7.37 11.97
C ARG A 78 -5.58 7.20 13.38
N ILE A 79 -5.18 6.00 13.78
CA ILE A 79 -4.54 5.76 15.07
C ILE A 79 -3.12 6.33 15.08
N LEU A 80 -2.32 6.02 14.05
CA LEU A 80 -0.93 6.48 13.93
C LEU A 80 -0.82 8.00 13.79
N THR A 81 -1.82 8.63 13.16
CA THR A 81 -1.93 10.09 13.03
C THR A 81 -2.60 10.76 14.24
N THR A 82 -2.84 10.02 15.32
CA THR A 82 -3.44 10.49 16.57
C THR A 82 -4.89 11.00 16.48
N LEU A 83 -5.57 10.75 15.35
CA LEU A 83 -6.99 11.11 15.16
C LEU A 83 -7.94 10.13 15.87
N LEU A 84 -7.45 8.94 16.23
CA LEU A 84 -8.23 7.89 16.86
C LEU A 84 -7.39 7.20 17.94
N ARG A 85 -7.93 7.06 19.16
CA ARG A 85 -7.25 6.30 20.22
C ARG A 85 -7.41 4.78 20.00
N PRO A 86 -6.36 3.97 20.21
CA PRO A 86 -6.48 2.51 20.22
C PRO A 86 -7.35 2.05 21.40
N THR A 87 -7.84 0.81 21.31
CA THR A 87 -8.53 0.13 22.44
C THR A 87 -7.51 -0.52 23.36
N SER A 88 -6.45 -1.11 22.81
CA SER A 88 -5.31 -1.67 23.54
C SER A 88 -4.06 -1.68 22.65
N GLY A 89 -2.91 -1.99 23.24
CA GLY A 89 -1.62 -1.90 22.57
C GLY A 89 -1.12 -0.46 22.47
N THR A 90 0.02 -0.28 21.84
CA THR A 90 0.62 1.05 21.64
C THR A 90 1.31 1.17 20.29
N ALA A 91 1.64 2.40 19.89
CA ALA A 91 2.52 2.66 18.77
C ALA A 91 3.37 3.92 19.05
N PHE A 92 4.52 3.95 18.38
CA PHE A 92 5.45 5.07 18.41
C PHE A 92 5.61 5.59 16.98
N VAL A 93 5.55 6.92 16.82
CA VAL A 93 5.73 7.63 15.56
C VAL A 93 6.84 8.67 15.77
N GLY A 94 7.95 8.54 15.04
CA GLY A 94 9.21 9.08 15.50
C GLY A 94 9.58 8.42 16.83
N ASP A 95 9.96 9.20 17.81
CA ASP A 95 10.24 8.72 19.16
C ASP A 95 9.06 8.97 20.13
N PHE A 96 7.88 9.31 19.60
CA PHE A 96 6.72 9.76 20.39
C PHE A 96 5.64 8.69 20.44
N GLU A 97 5.05 8.48 21.64
CA GLU A 97 3.94 7.55 21.84
C GLU A 97 2.60 8.20 21.42
N ILE A 98 1.79 7.49 20.64
CA ILE A 98 0.55 8.01 20.04
C ILE A 98 -0.49 8.50 21.05
N THR A 99 -0.51 7.94 22.27
CA THR A 99 -1.48 8.32 23.32
C THR A 99 -0.95 9.41 24.23
N ARG A 100 0.37 9.52 24.36
CA ARG A 100 1.04 10.40 25.32
C ARG A 100 1.50 11.71 24.70
N ASP A 101 1.99 11.68 23.46
CA ASP A 101 2.63 12.80 22.80
C ASP A 101 1.95 13.21 21.48
N PRO A 102 0.60 13.28 21.38
CA PRO A 102 -0.09 13.47 20.11
C PRO A 102 0.27 14.78 19.39
N GLU A 103 0.56 15.86 20.12
CA GLU A 103 0.94 17.14 19.52
C GLU A 103 2.31 17.10 18.87
N LYS A 104 3.28 16.43 19.51
CA LYS A 104 4.61 16.22 18.94
C LYS A 104 4.55 15.35 17.68
N ILE A 105 3.69 14.34 17.68
CA ILE A 105 3.47 13.51 16.48
C ILE A 105 2.91 14.36 15.35
N ARG A 106 1.86 15.15 15.59
CA ARG A 106 1.27 16.00 14.56
C ARG A 106 2.26 17.01 13.96
N SER A 107 3.22 17.51 14.73
CA SER A 107 4.24 18.44 14.20
C SER A 107 5.30 17.78 13.29
N ILE A 108 5.39 16.46 13.24
CA ILE A 108 6.37 15.72 12.43
C ILE A 108 5.74 14.90 11.30
N ILE A 109 4.42 14.86 11.21
CA ILE A 109 3.70 14.10 10.19
C ILE A 109 2.96 15.03 9.23
N GLY A 110 2.81 14.60 7.99
CA GLY A 110 1.86 15.15 7.02
C GLY A 110 0.80 14.09 6.70
N VAL A 111 -0.44 14.53 6.47
CA VAL A 111 -1.55 13.62 6.17
C VAL A 111 -2.31 14.09 4.94
N CYS A 112 -2.38 13.20 3.94
CA CYS A 112 -3.24 13.36 2.78
C CYS A 112 -4.37 12.31 2.88
N PRO A 113 -5.57 12.70 3.32
CA PRO A 113 -6.69 11.77 3.48
C PRO A 113 -7.26 11.33 2.12
N GLN A 114 -8.11 10.31 2.15
CA GLN A 114 -8.81 9.81 0.96
C GLN A 114 -9.73 10.88 0.33
N ASN A 115 -10.49 11.59 1.16
CA ASN A 115 -11.36 12.66 0.70
C ASN A 115 -10.61 13.99 0.62
N SER A 116 -10.93 14.79 -0.41
CA SER A 116 -10.32 16.11 -0.58
C SER A 116 -10.65 17.05 0.57
N THR A 117 -9.63 17.75 1.04
CA THR A 117 -9.72 18.78 2.06
C THR A 117 -9.30 20.16 1.55
N LEU A 118 -9.09 20.28 0.22
CA LEU A 118 -8.82 21.57 -0.42
C LEU A 118 -10.07 22.44 -0.42
N ASP A 119 -9.90 23.74 -0.17
CA ASP A 119 -10.96 24.72 -0.39
C ASP A 119 -11.07 25.03 -1.88
N ASN A 120 -12.22 24.70 -2.48
CA ASN A 120 -12.46 24.89 -3.91
C ASN A 120 -12.58 26.37 -4.32
N GLU A 121 -12.94 27.27 -3.39
CA GLU A 121 -13.09 28.69 -3.65
C GLU A 121 -11.76 29.45 -3.59
N LEU A 122 -10.76 28.89 -2.92
CA LEU A 122 -9.41 29.42 -2.87
C LEU A 122 -8.59 29.03 -4.10
N THR A 123 -7.56 29.82 -4.37
CA THR A 123 -6.55 29.46 -5.39
C THR A 123 -5.63 28.34 -4.87
N ALA A 124 -4.84 27.75 -5.76
CA ALA A 124 -3.83 26.76 -5.35
C ALA A 124 -2.80 27.39 -4.39
N TYR A 125 -2.39 28.62 -4.67
CA TYR A 125 -1.46 29.39 -3.81
C TYR A 125 -2.08 29.62 -2.42
N ASP A 126 -3.32 30.13 -2.35
CA ASP A 126 -3.98 30.47 -1.10
C ASP A 126 -4.25 29.21 -0.24
N ASN A 127 -4.58 28.07 -0.84
CA ASN A 127 -4.67 26.81 -0.14
C ASN A 127 -3.35 26.44 0.54
N LEU A 128 -2.24 26.53 -0.19
CA LEU A 128 -0.93 26.21 0.39
C LEU A 128 -0.49 27.25 1.45
N GLU A 129 -0.78 28.53 1.22
CA GLU A 129 -0.48 29.57 2.19
C GLU A 129 -1.23 29.37 3.49
N PHE A 130 -2.54 29.10 3.39
CA PHE A 130 -3.39 28.84 4.55
C PHE A 130 -2.86 27.66 5.38
N TYR A 131 -2.57 26.52 4.73
CA TYR A 131 -2.05 25.36 5.42
C TYR A 131 -0.61 25.55 5.91
N GLY A 132 0.23 26.29 5.20
CA GLY A 132 1.57 26.63 5.66
C GLY A 132 1.55 27.43 6.96
N LYS A 133 0.63 28.39 7.07
CA LYS A 133 0.42 29.15 8.30
C LYS A 133 -0.16 28.29 9.43
N LEU A 134 -1.08 27.37 9.10
CA LEU A 134 -1.66 26.44 10.08
C LEU A 134 -0.62 25.50 10.67
N GLU A 135 0.38 25.10 9.87
CA GLU A 135 1.49 24.22 10.26
C GLU A 135 2.71 25.00 10.80
N ASP A 136 2.53 26.29 11.18
CA ASP A 136 3.58 27.15 11.72
C ASP A 136 4.83 27.29 10.86
N VAL A 137 4.69 27.23 9.53
CA VAL A 137 5.80 27.54 8.60
C VAL A 137 6.12 29.04 8.66
N ASP A 138 7.39 29.39 8.85
CA ASP A 138 7.84 30.80 8.95
C ASP A 138 7.40 31.61 7.71
N ASP A 139 6.70 32.72 7.95
CA ASP A 139 6.18 33.62 6.89
C ASP A 139 7.26 34.10 5.91
N ARG A 140 8.53 34.14 6.34
CA ARG A 140 9.65 34.56 5.49
C ARG A 140 10.04 33.55 4.42
N ILE A 141 9.84 32.25 4.71
CA ILE A 141 10.20 31.16 3.81
C ILE A 141 8.98 30.58 3.08
N LEU A 142 7.77 30.79 3.60
CA LEU A 142 6.53 30.20 3.10
C LEU A 142 6.28 30.53 1.62
N PRO A 143 6.46 31.77 1.11
CA PRO A 143 6.24 32.08 -0.31
C PRO A 143 7.18 31.30 -1.25
N ASP A 144 8.44 31.14 -0.86
CA ASP A 144 9.40 30.35 -1.64
C ASP A 144 9.07 28.86 -1.60
N ARG A 145 8.67 28.37 -0.45
CA ARG A 145 8.23 27.00 -0.27
C ARG A 145 6.99 26.67 -1.12
N ILE A 146 6.01 27.55 -1.17
CA ILE A 146 4.82 27.38 -2.02
C ILE A 146 5.23 27.32 -3.51
N ARG A 147 6.11 28.21 -3.96
CA ARG A 147 6.60 28.19 -5.36
C ARG A 147 7.34 26.91 -5.71
N GLU A 148 8.19 26.42 -4.80
CA GLU A 148 8.89 25.15 -4.93
C GLU A 148 7.89 23.98 -5.11
N LEU A 149 6.89 23.89 -4.24
CA LEU A 149 5.88 22.83 -4.27
C LEU A 149 4.99 22.88 -5.51
N LEU A 150 4.52 24.06 -5.90
CA LEU A 150 3.73 24.23 -7.13
C LEU A 150 4.54 23.86 -8.37
N LYS A 151 5.84 24.19 -8.40
CA LYS A 151 6.74 23.78 -9.48
C LYS A 151 6.92 22.26 -9.52
N MET A 152 7.10 21.62 -8.37
CA MET A 152 7.26 20.16 -8.26
C MET A 152 6.07 19.41 -8.87
N VAL A 153 4.85 19.91 -8.73
CA VAL A 153 3.63 19.28 -9.25
C VAL A 153 3.14 19.82 -10.58
N GLY A 154 3.91 20.71 -11.23
CA GLY A 154 3.57 21.29 -12.53
C GLY A 154 2.35 22.21 -12.50
N LEU A 155 2.10 22.90 -11.37
CA LEU A 155 0.98 23.82 -11.19
C LEU A 155 1.40 25.30 -11.10
N THR A 156 2.62 25.65 -11.47
CA THR A 156 3.13 27.03 -11.40
C THR A 156 2.25 28.01 -12.15
N ASP A 157 1.88 27.72 -13.41
CA ASP A 157 1.07 28.60 -14.26
C ASP A 157 -0.40 28.67 -13.80
N ARG A 158 -0.79 27.81 -12.87
CA ARG A 158 -2.14 27.72 -12.29
C ARG A 158 -2.19 28.12 -10.81
N ALA A 159 -1.08 28.67 -10.29
CA ALA A 159 -0.95 29.04 -8.88
C ALA A 159 -2.13 29.90 -8.37
N HIS A 160 -2.55 30.89 -9.18
CA HIS A 160 -3.63 31.82 -8.84
C HIS A 160 -4.99 31.47 -9.46
N MET A 161 -5.16 30.24 -9.95
CA MET A 161 -6.45 29.73 -10.40
C MET A 161 -7.17 29.04 -9.24
N LYS A 162 -8.50 29.25 -9.16
CA LYS A 162 -9.35 28.58 -8.15
C LYS A 162 -9.32 27.07 -8.32
N VAL A 163 -9.21 26.35 -7.21
CA VAL A 163 -9.13 24.87 -7.16
C VAL A 163 -10.37 24.20 -7.75
N GLN A 164 -11.55 24.83 -7.72
CA GLN A 164 -12.75 24.30 -8.38
C GLN A 164 -12.57 24.02 -9.88
N THR A 165 -11.65 24.72 -10.55
CA THR A 165 -11.37 24.56 -11.99
C THR A 165 -10.38 23.43 -12.29
N PHE A 166 -9.81 22.79 -11.26
CA PHE A 166 -8.79 21.75 -11.41
C PHE A 166 -9.40 20.39 -11.73
N SER A 167 -8.69 19.61 -12.55
CA SER A 167 -8.99 18.17 -12.72
C SER A 167 -8.76 17.41 -11.41
N GLY A 168 -9.32 16.19 -11.32
CA GLY A 168 -9.11 15.32 -10.17
C GLY A 168 -7.62 15.06 -9.86
N GLY A 169 -6.83 14.79 -10.91
CA GLY A 169 -5.38 14.61 -10.79
C GLY A 169 -4.66 15.86 -10.29
N MET A 170 -5.03 17.06 -10.80
CA MET A 170 -4.47 18.31 -10.32
C MET A 170 -4.78 18.58 -8.86
N LYS A 171 -6.03 18.32 -8.44
CA LYS A 171 -6.44 18.45 -7.04
C LYS A 171 -5.64 17.50 -6.16
N ARG A 172 -5.49 16.25 -6.57
CA ARG A 172 -4.75 15.25 -5.80
C ARG A 172 -3.28 15.59 -5.65
N LYS A 173 -2.63 16.05 -6.72
CA LYS A 173 -1.24 16.54 -6.67
C LYS A 173 -1.08 17.70 -5.69
N LEU A 174 -2.01 18.66 -5.71
CA LEU A 174 -2.01 19.79 -4.78
C LEU A 174 -2.22 19.34 -3.33
N GLU A 175 -3.09 18.37 -3.06
CA GLU A 175 -3.32 17.82 -1.71
C GLU A 175 -2.08 17.17 -1.13
N ILE A 176 -1.35 16.39 -1.93
CA ILE A 176 -0.13 15.73 -1.48
C ILE A 176 0.93 16.77 -1.09
N VAL A 177 1.18 17.79 -1.92
CA VAL A 177 2.18 18.82 -1.57
C VAL A 177 1.71 19.71 -0.43
N ARG A 178 0.40 19.93 -0.26
CA ARG A 178 -0.16 20.59 0.90
C ARG A 178 0.23 19.86 2.20
N ALA A 179 0.05 18.53 2.24
CA ALA A 179 0.45 17.71 3.37
C ALA A 179 1.97 17.70 3.60
N PHE A 180 2.74 18.15 2.62
CA PHE A 180 4.20 18.23 2.65
C PHE A 180 4.76 19.64 2.89
N ILE A 181 3.90 20.65 3.12
CA ILE A 181 4.29 22.08 3.18
C ILE A 181 5.33 22.36 4.27
N HIS A 182 5.19 21.75 5.44
CA HIS A 182 6.05 21.92 6.62
C HIS A 182 7.22 20.92 6.69
N ARG A 183 7.50 20.19 5.59
CA ARG A 183 8.57 19.18 5.50
C ARG A 183 8.48 18.12 6.62
N PRO A 184 7.41 17.34 6.65
CA PRO A 184 7.21 16.32 7.67
C PRO A 184 8.28 15.22 7.58
N LEU A 185 8.56 14.58 8.71
CA LEU A 185 9.40 13.38 8.76
C LEU A 185 8.70 12.18 8.13
N ILE A 186 7.37 12.10 8.28
CA ILE A 186 6.52 11.01 7.81
C ILE A 186 5.32 11.59 7.09
N LEU A 187 5.05 11.09 5.88
CA LEU A 187 3.88 11.45 5.09
C LEU A 187 2.92 10.24 4.99
N PHE A 188 1.71 10.41 5.47
CA PHE A 188 0.63 9.42 5.35
C PHE A 188 -0.25 9.76 4.15
N LEU A 189 -0.44 8.79 3.24
CA LEU A 189 -1.26 8.91 2.05
C LEU A 189 -2.35 7.84 2.09
N ASP A 190 -3.60 8.25 2.31
CA ASP A 190 -4.73 7.32 2.33
C ASP A 190 -5.34 7.23 0.92
N GLU A 191 -5.12 6.10 0.25
CA GLU A 191 -5.55 5.80 -1.13
C GLU A 191 -5.25 6.95 -2.13
N PRO A 192 -3.94 7.28 -2.36
CA PRO A 192 -3.55 8.51 -3.06
C PRO A 192 -4.00 8.59 -4.52
N THR A 193 -4.30 7.49 -5.19
CA THR A 193 -4.65 7.47 -6.62
C THR A 193 -6.06 6.98 -6.92
N ILE A 194 -6.91 6.84 -5.88
CA ILE A 194 -8.28 6.38 -6.08
C ILE A 194 -9.04 7.33 -7.01
N GLY A 195 -9.75 6.75 -8.00
CA GLY A 195 -10.58 7.51 -8.94
C GLY A 195 -9.83 8.36 -9.97
N LEU A 196 -8.50 8.24 -10.05
CA LEU A 196 -7.70 8.90 -11.07
C LEU A 196 -7.61 8.06 -12.34
N ASP A 197 -7.53 8.73 -13.48
CA ASP A 197 -7.17 8.12 -14.76
C ASP A 197 -5.72 7.61 -14.75
N PRO A 198 -5.33 6.71 -15.68
CA PRO A 198 -4.00 6.09 -15.68
C PRO A 198 -2.83 7.08 -15.83
N GLU A 199 -3.02 8.21 -16.53
CA GLU A 199 -2.00 9.23 -16.73
C GLU A 199 -1.79 10.03 -15.43
N SER A 200 -2.86 10.56 -14.86
CA SER A 200 -2.84 11.25 -13.56
C SER A 200 -2.28 10.37 -12.44
N ARG A 201 -2.57 9.07 -12.46
CA ARG A 201 -2.02 8.10 -11.49
C ARG A 201 -0.50 8.02 -11.59
N ARG A 202 0.06 7.92 -12.79
CA ARG A 202 1.52 7.88 -13.01
C ARG A 202 2.21 9.17 -12.55
N GLU A 203 1.59 10.32 -12.78
CA GLU A 203 2.10 11.60 -12.31
C GLU A 203 2.15 11.68 -10.78
N VAL A 204 1.11 11.19 -10.10
CA VAL A 204 1.08 11.09 -8.62
C VAL A 204 2.16 10.13 -8.10
N TRP A 205 2.39 9.00 -8.76
CA TRP A 205 3.49 8.10 -8.38
C TRP A 205 4.86 8.77 -8.48
N GLN A 206 5.14 9.48 -9.56
CA GLN A 206 6.38 10.23 -9.72
C GLN A 206 6.56 11.31 -8.64
N GLN A 207 5.46 11.97 -8.27
CA GLN A 207 5.46 12.92 -7.16
C GLN A 207 5.81 12.25 -5.84
N ILE A 208 5.20 11.12 -5.51
CA ILE A 208 5.48 10.34 -4.28
C ILE A 208 6.95 9.92 -4.24
N GLU A 209 7.49 9.39 -5.34
CA GLU A 209 8.91 9.04 -5.44
C GLU A 209 9.83 10.26 -5.21
N THR A 210 9.44 11.44 -5.75
CA THR A 210 10.20 12.67 -5.58
C THR A 210 10.23 13.14 -4.13
N LEU A 211 9.09 13.08 -3.44
CA LEU A 211 8.99 13.44 -2.01
C LEU A 211 9.79 12.48 -1.12
N ASN A 212 9.83 11.19 -1.45
CA ASN A 212 10.62 10.22 -0.71
C ASN A 212 12.14 10.49 -0.82
N LYS A 213 12.61 10.97 -1.98
CA LYS A 213 14.02 11.35 -2.19
C LYS A 213 14.49 12.50 -1.28
N GLU A 214 13.57 13.26 -0.69
CA GLU A 214 13.85 14.29 0.33
C GLU A 214 14.00 13.68 1.75
N ASN A 215 14.27 12.36 1.87
CA ASN A 215 14.37 11.60 3.11
C ASN A 215 13.08 11.55 3.95
N THR A 216 11.93 11.78 3.35
CA THR A 216 10.63 11.62 4.00
C THR A 216 10.20 10.16 3.92
N THR A 217 9.83 9.58 5.05
CA THR A 217 9.21 8.26 5.07
C THR A 217 7.76 8.38 4.60
N ILE A 218 7.33 7.49 3.71
CA ILE A 218 5.97 7.55 3.18
C ILE A 218 5.24 6.26 3.54
N ILE A 219 4.07 6.41 4.15
CA ILE A 219 3.13 5.31 4.39
C ILE A 219 1.93 5.54 3.48
N LEU A 220 1.69 4.62 2.56
CA LEU A 220 0.51 4.68 1.72
C LEU A 220 -0.41 3.49 1.95
N THR A 221 -1.72 3.75 1.94
CA THR A 221 -2.70 2.68 1.81
C THR A 221 -3.14 2.57 0.37
N THR A 222 -3.37 1.35 -0.06
CA THR A 222 -3.95 1.11 -1.38
C THR A 222 -4.65 -0.25 -1.42
N HIS A 223 -5.54 -0.40 -2.39
CA HIS A 223 -6.06 -1.68 -2.83
C HIS A 223 -5.60 -2.01 -4.27
N TYR A 224 -4.81 -1.12 -4.89
CA TYR A 224 -4.21 -1.32 -6.20
C TYR A 224 -2.84 -1.99 -6.05
N MET A 225 -2.71 -3.19 -6.61
CA MET A 225 -1.46 -3.98 -6.55
C MET A 225 -0.33 -3.31 -7.33
N ASP A 226 -0.64 -2.80 -8.52
CA ASP A 226 0.31 -2.10 -9.39
C ASP A 226 0.93 -0.86 -8.72
N GLU A 227 0.16 -0.14 -7.90
CA GLU A 227 0.65 0.98 -7.11
C GLU A 227 1.65 0.52 -6.04
N ALA A 228 1.28 -0.53 -5.29
CA ALA A 228 2.15 -1.07 -4.25
C ALA A 228 3.44 -1.66 -4.86
N GLU A 229 3.33 -2.40 -5.97
CA GLU A 229 4.48 -2.96 -6.70
C GLU A 229 5.43 -1.89 -7.21
N LYS A 230 4.88 -0.77 -7.68
CA LYS A 230 5.66 0.32 -8.26
C LYS A 230 6.38 1.16 -7.22
N LEU A 231 5.73 1.43 -6.08
CA LEU A 231 6.19 2.44 -5.12
C LEU A 231 6.84 1.86 -3.87
N CYS A 232 6.35 0.71 -3.37
CA CYS A 232 6.68 0.29 -2.01
C CYS A 232 7.92 -0.60 -1.96
N GLY A 233 8.83 -0.30 -1.03
CA GLY A 233 9.97 -1.16 -0.72
C GLY A 233 9.56 -2.37 0.13
N ARG A 234 8.63 -2.18 1.08
CA ARG A 234 8.01 -3.22 1.90
C ARG A 234 6.50 -3.05 1.91
N ILE A 235 5.80 -4.16 2.00
CA ILE A 235 4.33 -4.21 1.93
C ILE A 235 3.80 -5.04 3.08
N ALA A 236 2.85 -4.48 3.81
CA ALA A 236 2.04 -5.19 4.79
C ALA A 236 0.67 -5.52 4.20
N PHE A 237 0.36 -6.80 4.06
CA PHE A 237 -0.98 -7.26 3.73
C PHE A 237 -1.85 -7.25 4.97
N VAL A 238 -2.98 -6.55 4.90
CA VAL A 238 -3.96 -6.46 5.99
C VAL A 238 -5.31 -7.00 5.50
N ASP A 239 -5.89 -7.93 6.24
CA ASP A 239 -7.26 -8.41 6.02
C ASP A 239 -7.98 -8.55 7.36
N ARG A 240 -9.23 -8.10 7.43
CA ARG A 240 -10.10 -8.16 8.62
C ARG A 240 -9.44 -7.66 9.91
N GLY A 241 -8.68 -6.58 9.79
CA GLY A 241 -7.99 -5.96 10.92
C GLY A 241 -6.67 -6.61 11.30
N ARG A 242 -6.25 -7.70 10.67
CA ARG A 242 -5.03 -8.45 11.00
C ARG A 242 -3.94 -8.25 9.98
N LEU A 243 -2.70 -8.24 10.44
CA LEU A 243 -1.53 -8.34 9.59
C LEU A 243 -1.39 -9.79 9.11
N ILE A 244 -1.50 -10.01 7.80
CA ILE A 244 -1.39 -11.34 7.18
C ILE A 244 0.06 -11.67 6.84
N SER A 245 0.76 -10.72 6.22
CA SER A 245 2.18 -10.86 5.87
C SER A 245 2.81 -9.49 5.72
N LEU A 246 4.11 -9.39 5.95
CA LEU A 246 4.89 -8.18 5.77
C LEU A 246 6.29 -8.55 5.30
N ASP A 247 6.67 -8.11 4.11
CA ASP A 247 8.04 -8.26 3.60
C ASP A 247 8.27 -7.35 2.38
N THR A 248 9.46 -7.45 1.79
CA THR A 248 9.78 -6.91 0.47
C THR A 248 8.99 -7.66 -0.61
N MET A 249 8.81 -7.02 -1.77
CA MET A 249 8.15 -7.62 -2.92
C MET A 249 8.75 -8.99 -3.29
N ASP A 250 10.08 -9.07 -3.35
CA ASP A 250 10.76 -10.30 -3.76
C ASP A 250 10.51 -11.45 -2.78
N ASN A 251 10.54 -11.17 -1.47
CA ASN A 251 10.26 -12.16 -0.45
C ASN A 251 8.79 -12.58 -0.43
N LEU A 252 7.86 -11.64 -0.66
CA LEU A 252 6.44 -11.97 -0.76
C LEU A 252 6.15 -12.89 -1.95
N ARG A 253 6.80 -12.68 -3.09
CA ARG A 253 6.68 -13.58 -4.25
C ARG A 253 7.21 -14.99 -3.97
N LEU A 254 8.21 -15.15 -3.09
CA LEU A 254 8.75 -16.46 -2.70
C LEU A 254 7.74 -17.30 -1.87
N LEU A 255 6.66 -16.68 -1.35
CA LEU A 255 5.57 -17.40 -0.69
C LEU A 255 4.72 -18.22 -1.67
N LEU A 256 4.76 -17.87 -2.95
CA LEU A 256 4.10 -18.62 -4.00
C LEU A 256 4.99 -19.80 -4.46
N PRO A 257 4.39 -20.87 -5.00
CA PRO A 257 5.17 -21.89 -5.71
C PRO A 257 6.06 -21.21 -6.76
N ALA A 258 7.38 -21.42 -6.65
CA ALA A 258 8.35 -20.78 -7.54
C ALA A 258 8.04 -21.12 -9.00
N GLY A 259 7.73 -20.11 -9.81
CA GLY A 259 7.48 -20.32 -11.25
C GLY A 259 6.65 -19.23 -11.89
N ASP A 260 6.70 -19.20 -13.22
CA ASP A 260 5.84 -18.33 -14.01
C ASP A 260 4.44 -18.93 -14.16
N LEU A 261 3.44 -18.08 -14.24
CA LEU A 261 2.07 -18.46 -14.53
C LEU A 261 1.81 -18.31 -16.03
N ILE A 262 1.43 -19.42 -16.67
CA ILE A 262 1.00 -19.46 -18.06
C ILE A 262 -0.51 -19.66 -18.07
N GLU A 263 -1.23 -18.74 -18.67
CA GLU A 263 -2.67 -18.83 -18.91
C GLU A 263 -2.92 -19.05 -20.38
N ILE A 264 -3.68 -20.10 -20.73
CA ILE A 264 -4.03 -20.45 -22.09
C ILE A 264 -5.55 -20.56 -22.18
N THR A 265 -6.15 -19.80 -23.08
CA THR A 265 -7.57 -19.94 -23.41
C THR A 265 -7.71 -20.91 -24.60
N PHE A 266 -8.60 -21.88 -24.46
CA PHE A 266 -8.83 -22.93 -25.46
C PHE A 266 -10.32 -23.19 -25.68
N ASP A 267 -10.68 -23.79 -26.82
CA ASP A 267 -12.10 -24.08 -27.16
C ASP A 267 -12.57 -25.38 -26.47
N GLN A 268 -11.88 -26.49 -26.70
CA GLN A 268 -12.14 -27.78 -26.09
C GLN A 268 -10.84 -28.51 -25.80
N MET A 269 -10.73 -29.14 -24.65
CA MET A 269 -9.55 -29.88 -24.24
C MET A 269 -9.91 -31.22 -23.62
N ASP A 270 -9.20 -32.26 -24.03
CA ASP A 270 -9.30 -33.62 -23.48
C ASP A 270 -8.45 -33.73 -22.20
N ASP A 271 -8.89 -34.52 -21.22
CA ASP A 271 -8.14 -34.82 -20.01
C ASP A 271 -6.73 -35.33 -20.25
N ARG A 272 -6.50 -36.00 -21.38
CA ARG A 272 -5.16 -36.49 -21.82
C ARG A 272 -4.17 -35.36 -22.05
N VAL A 273 -4.63 -34.19 -22.50
CA VAL A 273 -3.80 -32.98 -22.67
C VAL A 273 -3.33 -32.48 -21.31
N LEU A 274 -4.24 -32.36 -20.37
CA LEU A 274 -3.93 -31.94 -18.99
C LEU A 274 -2.94 -32.91 -18.33
N ALA A 275 -3.15 -34.22 -18.52
CA ALA A 275 -2.24 -35.25 -17.99
C ALA A 275 -0.85 -35.15 -18.60
N ALA A 276 -0.75 -34.93 -19.93
CA ALA A 276 0.52 -34.76 -20.63
C ALA A 276 1.28 -33.50 -20.15
N ILE A 277 0.57 -32.39 -19.89
CA ILE A 277 1.17 -31.16 -19.38
C ILE A 277 1.67 -31.38 -17.95
N ARG A 278 0.86 -32.00 -17.08
CA ARG A 278 1.26 -32.31 -15.70
C ARG A 278 2.46 -33.24 -15.58
N ALA A 279 2.65 -34.10 -16.57
CA ALA A 279 3.80 -35.03 -16.62
C ALA A 279 5.13 -34.34 -16.97
N HIS A 280 5.12 -33.09 -17.44
CA HIS A 280 6.32 -32.39 -17.84
C HIS A 280 7.12 -31.92 -16.61
N ASN A 281 8.44 -32.18 -16.60
CA ASN A 281 9.35 -31.93 -15.46
C ASN A 281 9.49 -30.48 -15.03
N LEU A 282 9.16 -29.52 -15.87
CA LEU A 282 9.17 -28.09 -15.56
C LEU A 282 7.82 -27.58 -15.04
N VAL A 283 6.75 -28.38 -15.10
CA VAL A 283 5.42 -28.05 -14.58
C VAL A 283 5.39 -28.33 -13.08
N ILE A 284 4.93 -27.34 -12.32
CA ILE A 284 4.69 -27.45 -10.88
C ILE A 284 3.23 -27.83 -10.64
N SER A 285 2.32 -27.12 -11.33
CA SER A 285 0.89 -27.43 -11.30
C SER A 285 0.24 -27.06 -12.63
N ALA A 286 -0.88 -27.73 -12.96
CA ALA A 286 -1.73 -27.37 -14.08
C ALA A 286 -3.18 -27.63 -13.71
N GLU A 287 -4.04 -26.64 -13.89
CA GLU A 287 -5.46 -26.64 -13.56
C GLU A 287 -6.28 -26.06 -14.70
N VAL A 288 -7.45 -26.62 -14.92
CA VAL A 288 -8.43 -26.09 -15.88
C VAL A 288 -9.58 -25.50 -15.09
N LYS A 289 -9.92 -24.25 -15.44
CA LYS A 289 -11.13 -23.58 -14.94
C LYS A 289 -11.89 -23.03 -16.14
N GLU A 290 -13.09 -23.48 -16.34
CA GLU A 290 -13.88 -23.13 -17.53
C GLU A 290 -13.12 -23.50 -18.83
N GLN A 291 -12.85 -22.52 -19.71
CA GLN A 291 -12.10 -22.64 -20.95
C GLN A 291 -10.68 -22.08 -20.85
N ARG A 292 -10.09 -22.09 -19.65
CA ARG A 292 -8.75 -21.60 -19.37
C ARG A 292 -7.91 -22.65 -18.67
N LEU A 293 -6.71 -22.86 -19.17
CA LEU A 293 -5.69 -23.66 -18.55
C LEU A 293 -4.68 -22.75 -17.84
N PHE A 294 -4.46 -22.98 -16.58
CA PHE A 294 -3.47 -22.29 -15.75
C PHE A 294 -2.33 -23.25 -15.46
N ILE A 295 -1.13 -22.93 -15.90
CA ILE A 295 0.08 -23.73 -15.65
C ILE A 295 1.03 -22.89 -14.81
N THR A 296 1.46 -23.41 -13.67
CA THR A 296 2.61 -22.88 -12.93
C THR A 296 3.84 -23.69 -13.31
N ALA A 297 4.86 -23.02 -13.82
CA ALA A 297 6.07 -23.66 -14.32
C ALA A 297 7.33 -22.94 -13.84
N LYS A 298 8.43 -23.68 -13.60
CA LYS A 298 9.71 -23.10 -13.14
C LYS A 298 10.25 -21.99 -14.04
N ASN A 299 9.95 -22.05 -15.33
CA ASN A 299 10.28 -21.02 -16.31
C ASN A 299 9.28 -21.11 -17.48
N GLY A 300 8.39 -20.13 -17.56
CA GLY A 300 7.30 -20.10 -18.53
C GLY A 300 7.78 -20.05 -19.97
N ASN A 301 8.82 -19.28 -20.26
CA ASN A 301 9.37 -19.18 -21.61
C ASN A 301 10.02 -20.49 -22.09
N THR A 302 10.64 -21.23 -21.17
CA THR A 302 11.29 -22.50 -21.50
C THR A 302 10.29 -23.62 -21.76
N ILE A 303 9.19 -23.65 -21.02
CA ILE A 303 8.18 -24.72 -21.16
C ILE A 303 7.19 -24.45 -22.29
N LEU A 304 6.97 -23.19 -22.67
CA LEU A 304 5.96 -22.82 -23.65
C LEU A 304 6.04 -23.65 -24.95
N PRO A 305 7.21 -23.85 -25.57
CA PRO A 305 7.31 -24.69 -26.79
C PRO A 305 6.80 -26.12 -26.58
N ALA A 306 7.08 -26.73 -25.43
CA ALA A 306 6.61 -28.07 -25.11
C ALA A 306 5.09 -28.12 -24.92
N VAL A 307 4.52 -27.10 -24.28
CA VAL A 307 3.05 -26.96 -24.11
C VAL A 307 2.38 -26.82 -25.47
N LEU A 308 2.92 -25.95 -26.34
CA LEU A 308 2.40 -25.78 -27.72
C LEU A 308 2.44 -27.08 -28.51
N ALA A 309 3.54 -27.84 -28.43
CA ALA A 309 3.65 -29.14 -29.11
C ALA A 309 2.64 -30.16 -28.58
N ILE A 310 2.30 -30.15 -27.29
CA ILE A 310 1.25 -30.99 -26.74
C ILE A 310 -0.12 -30.57 -27.31
N PHE A 311 -0.44 -29.29 -27.35
CA PHE A 311 -1.70 -28.78 -27.91
C PHE A 311 -1.83 -29.17 -29.40
N GLU A 312 -0.77 -28.99 -30.16
CA GLU A 312 -0.72 -29.41 -31.59
C GLU A 312 -0.95 -30.91 -31.75
N ARG A 313 -0.26 -31.73 -30.95
CA ARG A 313 -0.39 -33.20 -30.98
C ARG A 313 -1.82 -33.69 -30.76
N TYR A 314 -2.56 -32.99 -29.89
CA TYR A 314 -3.93 -33.34 -29.54
C TYR A 314 -4.98 -32.51 -30.32
N SER A 315 -4.54 -31.68 -31.29
CA SER A 315 -5.39 -30.83 -32.14
C SER A 315 -6.29 -29.89 -31.32
N VAL A 316 -5.76 -29.37 -30.19
CA VAL A 316 -6.47 -28.39 -29.38
C VAL A 316 -6.23 -26.99 -29.93
N THR A 317 -7.32 -26.25 -30.20
CA THR A 317 -7.26 -24.86 -30.69
C THR A 317 -7.11 -23.91 -29.51
N MET A 318 -6.12 -23.03 -29.60
CA MET A 318 -5.89 -21.96 -28.59
C MET A 318 -6.31 -20.63 -29.17
N SER A 319 -6.94 -19.80 -28.35
CA SER A 319 -7.33 -18.44 -28.74
C SER A 319 -6.44 -17.36 -28.12
N ALA A 320 -5.82 -17.62 -26.98
CA ALA A 320 -4.91 -16.67 -26.33
C ALA A 320 -3.90 -17.40 -25.43
N ILE A 321 -2.70 -16.82 -25.32
CA ILE A 321 -1.65 -17.24 -24.37
C ILE A 321 -1.11 -16.01 -23.67
N SER A 322 -0.94 -16.10 -22.37
CA SER A 322 -0.23 -15.09 -21.58
C SER A 322 0.77 -15.78 -20.65
N ILE A 323 1.97 -15.22 -20.53
CA ILE A 323 2.98 -15.65 -19.56
C ILE A 323 3.27 -14.44 -18.68
N ARG A 324 3.18 -14.63 -17.38
CA ARG A 324 3.51 -13.59 -16.41
C ARG A 324 4.18 -14.17 -15.18
N SER A 325 5.05 -13.40 -14.58
CA SER A 325 5.53 -13.70 -13.22
C SER A 325 4.42 -13.48 -12.19
N PRO A 326 4.46 -14.19 -11.06
CA PRO A 326 3.52 -14.00 -9.98
C PRO A 326 3.43 -12.53 -9.53
N SER A 327 2.22 -12.01 -9.44
CA SER A 327 1.91 -10.66 -8.97
C SER A 327 1.63 -10.65 -7.46
N LEU A 328 1.56 -9.45 -6.86
CA LEU A 328 1.05 -9.30 -5.48
C LEU A 328 -0.37 -9.81 -5.31
N GLU A 329 -1.18 -9.74 -6.36
CA GLU A 329 -2.55 -10.27 -6.33
C GLU A 329 -2.54 -11.78 -6.13
N ASP A 330 -1.66 -12.50 -6.83
CA ASP A 330 -1.50 -13.95 -6.65
C ASP A 330 -1.02 -14.28 -5.23
N VAL A 331 -0.09 -13.49 -4.67
CA VAL A 331 0.35 -13.62 -3.27
C VAL A 331 -0.82 -13.42 -2.30
N PHE A 332 -1.59 -12.37 -2.50
CA PHE A 332 -2.73 -12.06 -1.64
C PHE A 332 -3.79 -13.16 -1.70
N ILE A 333 -4.14 -13.63 -2.91
CA ILE A 333 -5.08 -14.76 -3.11
C ILE A 333 -4.56 -16.02 -2.43
N HIS A 334 -3.26 -16.30 -2.57
CA HIS A 334 -2.65 -17.47 -1.92
C HIS A 334 -2.74 -17.42 -0.40
N LEU A 335 -2.50 -16.25 0.20
CA LEU A 335 -2.50 -16.06 1.65
C LEU A 335 -3.92 -15.99 2.26
N THR A 336 -4.89 -15.45 1.52
CA THR A 336 -6.24 -15.18 2.05
C THR A 336 -7.34 -16.07 1.47
N GLY A 337 -7.08 -16.73 0.33
CA GLY A 337 -8.06 -17.50 -0.42
C GLY A 337 -9.12 -16.66 -1.15
N LYS A 338 -8.93 -15.32 -1.26
CA LYS A 338 -9.91 -14.36 -1.81
C LYS A 338 -9.26 -13.38 -2.76
N ASN A 339 -10.02 -12.94 -3.79
CA ASN A 339 -9.65 -11.79 -4.61
C ASN A 339 -9.91 -10.48 -3.84
N LEU A 340 -9.08 -9.47 -4.05
CA LEU A 340 -9.28 -8.12 -3.49
C LEU A 340 -10.54 -7.44 -4.01
N SER A 341 -10.94 -7.77 -5.25
CA SER A 341 -12.14 -7.24 -5.92
C SER A 341 -13.46 -7.75 -5.32
N ASP A 342 -13.47 -8.92 -4.67
CA ASP A 342 -14.71 -9.58 -4.22
C ASP A 342 -15.28 -9.02 -2.90
N SER A 343 -14.59 -8.09 -2.26
CA SER A 343 -14.98 -7.56 -0.94
C SER A 343 -15.89 -6.31 -0.97
N GLY A 344 -16.40 -5.91 -2.14
CA GLY A 344 -17.28 -4.75 -2.32
C GLY A 344 -18.78 -5.03 -2.48
N GLY A 345 -19.22 -6.29 -2.39
CA GLY A 345 -20.64 -6.68 -2.59
C GLY A 345 -21.07 -7.72 -1.57
N SER A 346 -22.26 -7.51 -1.00
CA SER A 346 -23.00 -8.42 -0.13
C SER A 346 -22.88 -9.89 -0.54
N ASP A 347 -22.72 -10.76 0.46
CA ASP A 347 -22.81 -12.23 0.38
C ASP A 347 -23.70 -12.73 -0.77
N THR A 348 -23.08 -13.13 -1.87
CA THR A 348 -23.60 -14.12 -2.78
C THR A 348 -22.47 -15.05 -3.16
N SER A 349 -22.54 -16.25 -2.64
CA SER A 349 -21.71 -17.39 -2.88
C SER A 349 -21.58 -17.72 -4.37
N HIS A 350 -20.44 -17.42 -4.98
CA HIS A 350 -19.93 -18.22 -6.09
C HIS A 350 -18.40 -18.23 -5.99
N GLY A 351 -17.89 -19.34 -5.44
CA GLY A 351 -16.49 -19.56 -5.21
C GLY A 351 -15.74 -19.81 -6.52
N THR A 352 -14.75 -18.99 -6.77
CA THR A 352 -13.59 -19.35 -7.57
C THR A 352 -12.39 -19.39 -6.64
N GLY A 353 -12.40 -20.37 -5.72
CA GLY A 353 -11.34 -20.60 -4.75
C GLY A 353 -10.27 -21.51 -5.34
N TRP A 354 -9.06 -21.03 -5.39
CA TRP A 354 -7.88 -21.89 -5.43
C TRP A 354 -7.83 -22.68 -4.12
N VAL A 355 -7.84 -24.02 -4.17
CA VAL A 355 -7.76 -24.88 -2.99
C VAL A 355 -6.29 -25.26 -2.81
N PRO A 356 -5.63 -24.97 -1.68
CA PRO A 356 -4.29 -25.45 -1.42
C PRO A 356 -4.32 -26.99 -1.30
N VAL A 357 -3.43 -27.66 -2.01
CA VAL A 357 -3.19 -29.10 -1.83
C VAL A 357 -2.56 -29.26 -0.45
N SER A 358 -3.33 -29.77 0.51
CA SER A 358 -2.82 -30.23 1.80
C SER A 358 -1.88 -31.41 1.58
N GLY A 359 -0.58 -31.16 1.71
CA GLY A 359 0.42 -32.23 1.78
C GLY A 359 0.19 -33.02 3.07
N GLU A 360 -0.27 -34.24 2.94
CA GLU A 360 -0.26 -35.23 4.03
C GLU A 360 1.18 -35.43 4.51
N ARG A 361 1.42 -35.06 5.75
CA ARG A 361 2.58 -35.56 6.49
C ARG A 361 2.28 -36.99 6.93
N SER A 362 2.69 -37.97 6.13
CA SER A 362 2.85 -39.32 6.64
C SER A 362 4.08 -39.35 7.54
N GLY A 363 3.84 -39.72 8.80
CA GLY A 363 4.88 -39.97 9.78
C GLY A 363 5.72 -41.24 9.45
N PHE A 364 6.98 -41.12 9.76
CA PHE A 364 7.79 -42.13 10.49
C PHE A 364 8.94 -41.39 11.13
#